data_fd9d7fee65bb01b73dbd0b4a2b1456a7
#
_entry.id   fd9d7fee65bb01b73dbd0b4a2b1456a7
#
_cell.length_a   1.000
_cell.length_b   1.000
_cell.length_c   1.000
_cell.angle_alpha   90.00
_cell.angle_beta   90.00
_cell.angle_gamma   90.00
#
_symmetry.space_group_name_H-M   'P 1'
#
loop_
_entity.id
_entity.type
_entity.pdbx_description
1 polymer ?
#
loop_
_entity_poly.entity_id
_entity_poly.type
_entity_poly.pdbx_seq_one_letter_code
_entity_poly.pdbx_strand_id
1 'polypeptide(L)'
;MSRPVGYGRYLEEFTVGQIIKHWPGRTITETDNTWFALLTNNQHPLHSDAHYAAQTQHGQRVVLGPLVFSIGIGLTVADVSGRAIANLEIEKIVHHAPTFKGDTLYSESTVLDVHESRQGDRGVVSVETRVRNQRGEVVMTFRRKVLVPKKTHPTLGDGNQQR
;
A
#
# COMPACT_ATOMS: atom_id res chain seq x y z
N MET A 1 -7.66 13.76 -18.97
CA MET A 1 -6.42 14.04 -18.21
C MET A 1 -5.42 12.93 -18.50
N SER A 2 -4.27 13.23 -19.08
CA SER A 2 -3.19 12.27 -19.28
C SER A 2 -2.54 11.93 -17.94
N ARG A 3 -2.20 10.65 -17.72
CA ARG A 3 -1.46 10.24 -16.51
C ARG A 3 -0.05 10.85 -16.53
N PRO A 4 0.50 11.29 -15.38
CA PRO A 4 1.88 11.75 -15.32
C PRO A 4 2.84 10.70 -15.88
N VAL A 5 3.87 11.14 -16.59
CA VAL A 5 4.95 10.25 -17.07
C VAL A 5 5.58 9.55 -15.87
N GLY A 6 5.70 8.22 -15.94
CA GLY A 6 6.25 7.41 -14.84
C GLY A 6 5.26 6.99 -13.74
N TYR A 7 3.97 7.33 -13.83
CA TYR A 7 2.98 6.91 -12.85
C TYR A 7 2.42 5.51 -13.16
N GLY A 8 2.81 4.55 -12.33
CA GLY A 8 2.49 3.14 -12.51
C GLY A 8 3.36 2.47 -13.59
N ARG A 9 3.37 1.16 -13.58
CA ARG A 9 4.18 0.31 -14.45
C ARG A 9 3.30 -0.57 -15.32
N TYR A 10 3.83 -0.93 -16.50
CA TYR A 10 3.31 -2.02 -17.33
C TYR A 10 3.92 -3.36 -16.88
N LEU A 11 3.32 -4.47 -17.32
CA LEU A 11 3.75 -5.82 -16.95
C LEU A 11 5.24 -6.05 -17.24
N GLU A 12 5.72 -5.58 -18.39
CA GLU A 12 7.10 -5.75 -18.85
C GLU A 12 8.15 -4.99 -18.02
N GLU A 13 7.69 -4.10 -17.12
CA GLU A 13 8.56 -3.29 -16.27
C GLU A 13 8.75 -3.91 -14.86
N PHE A 14 8.20 -5.11 -14.65
CA PHE A 14 8.39 -5.88 -13.43
C PHE A 14 9.31 -7.07 -13.68
N THR A 15 10.23 -7.31 -12.76
CA THR A 15 11.14 -8.45 -12.79
C THR A 15 11.10 -9.15 -11.43
N VAL A 16 11.00 -10.47 -11.41
CA VAL A 16 11.02 -11.26 -10.17
C VAL A 16 12.31 -10.97 -9.40
N GLY A 17 12.20 -10.75 -8.09
CA GLY A 17 13.30 -10.35 -7.22
C GLY A 17 13.59 -8.84 -7.20
N GLN A 18 12.96 -8.05 -8.08
CA GLN A 18 13.12 -6.59 -8.07
C GLN A 18 12.63 -5.99 -6.75
N ILE A 19 13.44 -5.09 -6.17
CA ILE A 19 13.08 -4.31 -4.99
C ILE A 19 12.72 -2.90 -5.43
N ILE A 20 11.52 -2.46 -5.06
CA ILE A 20 10.97 -1.13 -5.37
C ILE A 20 10.82 -0.36 -4.06
N LYS A 21 11.62 0.69 -3.88
CA LYS A 21 11.49 1.62 -2.75
C LYS A 21 10.52 2.72 -3.12
N HIS A 22 9.48 2.89 -2.29
CA HIS A 22 8.42 3.87 -2.55
C HIS A 22 8.72 5.21 -1.89
N TRP A 23 8.42 6.30 -2.60
CA TRP A 23 8.63 7.68 -2.14
C TRP A 23 7.45 8.56 -2.54
N PRO A 24 7.06 9.55 -1.72
CA PRO A 24 7.59 9.85 -0.36
C PRO A 24 7.02 8.93 0.72
N GLY A 25 7.55 9.02 1.95
CA GLY A 25 6.92 8.47 3.15
C GLY A 25 5.75 9.34 3.62
N ARG A 26 4.97 8.83 4.60
CA ARG A 26 3.83 9.54 5.18
C ARG A 26 3.84 9.48 6.70
N THR A 27 3.79 10.65 7.35
CA THR A 27 3.65 10.76 8.80
C THR A 27 2.19 10.60 9.21
N ILE A 28 1.93 9.76 10.19
CA ILE A 28 0.59 9.52 10.75
C ILE A 28 0.26 10.63 11.73
N THR A 29 -0.87 11.30 11.52
CA THR A 29 -1.39 12.32 12.41
C THR A 29 -2.42 11.75 13.39
N GLU A 30 -2.72 12.50 14.45
CA GLU A 30 -3.83 12.22 15.36
C GLU A 30 -5.17 12.12 14.62
N THR A 31 -5.37 13.04 13.67
CA THR A 31 -6.58 13.11 12.85
C THR A 31 -6.78 11.85 12.02
N ASP A 32 -5.71 11.31 11.43
CA ASP A 32 -5.79 10.08 10.64
C ASP A 32 -6.38 8.93 11.46
N ASN A 33 -5.85 8.72 12.68
CA ASN A 33 -6.30 7.63 13.54
C ASN A 33 -7.75 7.83 13.99
N THR A 34 -8.11 9.04 14.39
CA THR A 34 -9.47 9.37 14.84
C THR A 34 -10.49 9.20 13.72
N TRP A 35 -10.23 9.79 12.54
CA TRP A 35 -11.14 9.67 11.41
C TRP A 35 -11.28 8.23 10.93
N PHE A 36 -10.18 7.49 10.87
CA PHE A 36 -10.23 6.10 10.44
C PHE A 36 -11.02 5.23 11.40
N ALA A 37 -10.88 5.44 12.72
CA ALA A 37 -11.68 4.75 13.73
C ALA A 37 -13.17 5.02 13.54
N LEU A 38 -13.56 6.28 13.33
CA LEU A 38 -14.95 6.68 13.10
C LEU A 38 -15.51 6.07 11.79
N LEU A 39 -14.77 6.18 10.69
CA LEU A 39 -15.19 5.66 9.39
C LEU A 39 -15.36 4.14 9.36
N THR A 40 -14.56 3.42 10.14
CA THR A 40 -14.58 1.95 10.19
C THR A 40 -15.40 1.40 11.36
N ASN A 41 -16.01 2.28 12.16
CA ASN A 41 -16.73 1.91 13.39
C ASN A 41 -15.87 1.05 14.35
N ASN A 42 -14.57 1.28 14.39
CA ASN A 42 -13.68 0.60 15.32
C ASN A 42 -13.69 1.31 16.67
N GLN A 43 -14.43 0.74 17.62
CA GLN A 43 -14.67 1.32 18.95
C GLN A 43 -13.69 0.80 20.01
N HIS A 44 -12.62 0.08 19.65
CA HIS A 44 -11.69 -0.42 20.65
C HIS A 44 -10.96 0.73 21.35
N PRO A 45 -11.03 0.82 22.71
CA PRO A 45 -10.52 1.98 23.47
C PRO A 45 -9.02 2.18 23.33
N LEU A 46 -8.25 1.16 22.98
CA LEU A 46 -6.82 1.28 22.70
C LEU A 46 -6.51 2.31 21.58
N HIS A 47 -7.45 2.53 20.67
CA HIS A 47 -7.28 3.46 19.55
C HIS A 47 -7.90 4.84 19.79
N SER A 48 -8.95 4.91 20.62
CA SER A 48 -9.79 6.10 20.76
C SER A 48 -9.71 6.77 22.14
N ASP A 49 -9.47 6.01 23.22
CA ASP A 49 -9.44 6.50 24.59
C ASP A 49 -7.98 6.63 25.09
N ALA A 50 -7.53 7.87 25.23
CA ALA A 50 -6.16 8.16 25.67
C ALA A 50 -5.91 7.76 27.14
N HIS A 51 -6.94 7.89 28.00
CA HIS A 51 -6.81 7.51 29.40
C HIS A 51 -6.68 5.99 29.56
N TYR A 52 -7.51 5.24 28.84
CA TYR A 52 -7.40 3.78 28.79
C TYR A 52 -6.05 3.33 28.23
N ALA A 53 -5.65 3.88 27.08
CA ALA A 53 -4.41 3.49 26.41
C ALA A 53 -3.15 3.79 27.25
N ALA A 54 -3.16 4.86 28.05
CA ALA A 54 -2.07 5.20 28.95
C ALA A 54 -1.83 4.14 30.05
N GLN A 55 -2.85 3.34 30.37
CA GLN A 55 -2.76 2.28 31.38
C GLN A 55 -2.35 0.92 30.78
N THR A 56 -2.21 0.83 29.46
CA THR A 56 -1.76 -0.38 28.77
C THR A 56 -0.24 -0.43 28.65
N GLN A 57 0.28 -1.60 28.24
CA GLN A 57 1.70 -1.76 27.94
C GLN A 57 2.25 -0.75 26.92
N HIS A 58 1.38 -0.09 26.12
CA HIS A 58 1.77 0.85 25.09
C HIS A 58 1.92 2.28 25.60
N GLY A 59 1.35 2.63 26.77
CA GLY A 59 1.43 3.96 27.38
C GLY A 59 0.74 5.09 26.60
N GLN A 60 0.21 4.81 25.42
CA GLN A 60 -0.47 5.77 24.53
C GLN A 60 -1.35 5.04 23.52
N ARG A 61 -2.22 5.79 22.82
CA ARG A 61 -3.06 5.21 21.78
C ARG A 61 -2.24 4.63 20.63
N VAL A 62 -2.53 3.40 20.27
CA VAL A 62 -1.94 2.71 19.11
C VAL A 62 -2.74 3.07 17.86
N VAL A 63 -2.06 3.26 16.75
CA VAL A 63 -2.68 3.44 15.42
C VAL A 63 -3.38 2.15 14.99
N LEU A 64 -4.58 2.27 14.42
CA LEU A 64 -5.31 1.11 13.91
C LEU A 64 -4.49 0.35 12.87
N GLY A 65 -4.37 -0.97 13.05
CA GLY A 65 -3.66 -1.81 12.09
C GLY A 65 -4.17 -1.68 10.65
N PRO A 66 -5.49 -1.68 10.39
CA PRO A 66 -6.03 -1.42 9.06
C PRO A 66 -5.63 -0.05 8.48
N LEU A 67 -5.45 1.00 9.30
CA LEU A 67 -4.94 2.30 8.85
C LEU A 67 -3.48 2.18 8.40
N VAL A 68 -2.63 1.50 9.18
CA VAL A 68 -1.22 1.24 8.82
C VAL A 68 -1.15 0.50 7.48
N PHE A 69 -2.00 -0.51 7.29
CA PHE A 69 -2.12 -1.22 6.02
C PHE A 69 -2.55 -0.30 4.88
N SER A 70 -3.58 0.53 5.09
CA SER A 70 -4.12 1.44 4.07
C SER A 70 -3.09 2.48 3.63
N ILE A 71 -2.30 3.02 4.56
CA ILE A 71 -1.18 3.91 4.25
C ILE A 71 -0.09 3.14 3.52
N GLY A 72 0.31 1.97 4.04
CA GLY A 72 1.35 1.14 3.45
C GLY A 72 1.08 0.79 2.00
N ILE A 73 -0.14 0.33 1.67
CA ILE A 73 -0.54 0.03 0.29
C ILE A 73 -0.64 1.31 -0.56
N GLY A 74 -1.15 2.41 0.03
CA GLY A 74 -1.26 3.71 -0.64
C GLY A 74 0.08 4.24 -1.14
N LEU A 75 1.15 4.09 -0.34
CA LEU A 75 2.51 4.48 -0.71
C LEU A 75 3.05 3.72 -1.93
N THR A 76 2.52 2.53 -2.21
CA THR A 76 2.98 1.71 -3.35
C THR A 76 2.24 2.02 -4.66
N VAL A 77 1.19 2.85 -4.64
CA VAL A 77 0.31 3.05 -5.79
C VAL A 77 1.07 3.59 -6.99
N ALA A 78 1.88 4.64 -6.80
CA ALA A 78 2.60 5.29 -7.90
C ALA A 78 3.53 4.32 -8.67
N ASP A 79 4.08 3.32 -7.98
CA ASP A 79 5.10 2.43 -8.56
C ASP A 79 4.58 1.05 -8.94
N VAL A 80 3.58 0.52 -8.21
CA VAL A 80 3.10 -0.85 -8.41
C VAL A 80 1.73 -0.85 -9.10
N SER A 81 0.77 -0.09 -8.60
CA SER A 81 -0.63 -0.21 -9.02
C SER A 81 -1.20 1.02 -9.72
N GLY A 82 -0.40 2.04 -10.04
CA GLY A 82 -0.89 3.25 -10.70
C GLY A 82 -1.51 3.01 -12.08
N ARG A 83 -1.11 1.91 -12.76
CA ARG A 83 -1.72 1.46 -14.03
C ARG A 83 -2.58 0.21 -13.86
N ALA A 84 -2.72 -0.32 -12.65
CA ALA A 84 -3.43 -1.57 -12.43
C ALA A 84 -4.88 -1.51 -12.94
N ILE A 85 -5.29 -2.62 -13.53
CA ILE A 85 -6.68 -2.87 -13.92
C ILE A 85 -7.50 -3.24 -12.69
N ALA A 86 -6.91 -4.07 -11.81
CA ALA A 86 -7.54 -4.51 -10.57
C ALA A 86 -6.51 -4.94 -9.52
N ASN A 87 -6.86 -4.79 -8.26
CA ASN A 87 -6.19 -5.47 -7.14
C ASN A 87 -6.98 -6.77 -6.91
N LEU A 88 -6.34 -7.92 -7.16
CA LEU A 88 -7.02 -9.22 -7.19
C LEU A 88 -7.09 -9.87 -5.82
N GLU A 89 -6.00 -9.74 -5.05
CA GLU A 89 -5.86 -10.46 -3.79
C GLU A 89 -4.95 -9.68 -2.83
N ILE A 90 -5.28 -9.72 -1.56
CA ILE A 90 -4.43 -9.26 -0.47
C ILE A 90 -4.36 -10.40 0.54
N GLU A 91 -3.14 -10.80 0.87
CA GLU A 91 -2.91 -11.91 1.78
C GLU A 91 -1.77 -11.62 2.77
N LYS A 92 -1.70 -12.42 3.82
CA LYS A 92 -0.59 -12.43 4.79
C LYS A 92 -0.29 -11.05 5.38
N ILE A 93 -1.31 -10.30 5.77
CA ILE A 93 -1.11 -9.06 6.53
C ILE A 93 -0.64 -9.46 7.93
N VAL A 94 0.60 -9.06 8.28
CA VAL A 94 1.23 -9.36 9.56
C VAL A 94 1.67 -8.07 10.21
N HIS A 95 1.22 -7.83 11.44
CA HIS A 95 1.66 -6.75 12.31
C HIS A 95 2.89 -7.22 13.10
N HIS A 96 4.02 -6.52 12.97
CA HIS A 96 5.27 -6.87 13.64
C HIS A 96 5.53 -5.99 14.86
N ALA A 97 5.12 -4.71 14.80
CA ALA A 97 5.29 -3.75 15.88
C ALA A 97 4.13 -2.76 15.91
N PRO A 98 3.80 -2.18 17.09
CA PRO A 98 2.82 -1.11 17.21
C PRO A 98 3.31 0.13 16.47
N THR A 99 2.35 0.90 15.95
CA THR A 99 2.59 2.19 15.30
C THR A 99 1.86 3.27 16.05
N PHE A 100 2.46 4.44 16.18
CA PHE A 100 1.94 5.55 16.95
C PHE A 100 1.77 6.82 16.10
N LYS A 101 0.95 7.76 16.57
CA LYS A 101 0.90 9.09 15.97
C LYS A 101 2.30 9.72 15.96
N GLY A 102 2.65 10.38 14.87
CA GLY A 102 3.98 10.95 14.66
C GLY A 102 4.97 9.99 14.00
N ASP A 103 4.68 8.68 13.93
CA ASP A 103 5.49 7.77 13.13
C ASP A 103 5.34 8.09 11.64
N THR A 104 6.45 8.07 10.92
CA THR A 104 6.49 8.22 9.47
C THR A 104 6.68 6.86 8.83
N LEU A 105 5.76 6.47 7.98
CA LEU A 105 5.81 5.18 7.30
C LEU A 105 6.45 5.31 5.92
N TYR A 106 7.27 4.33 5.60
CA TYR A 106 7.90 4.11 4.30
C TYR A 106 7.57 2.69 3.84
N SER A 107 7.36 2.50 2.56
CA SER A 107 7.11 1.17 1.99
C SER A 107 8.20 0.76 1.01
N GLU A 108 8.48 -0.55 0.97
CA GLU A 108 9.36 -1.20 0.03
C GLU A 108 8.70 -2.49 -0.43
N SER A 109 8.63 -2.71 -1.74
CA SER A 109 8.01 -3.92 -2.32
C SER A 109 9.04 -4.78 -3.03
N THR A 110 8.97 -6.09 -2.79
CA THR A 110 9.72 -7.10 -3.55
C THR A 110 8.77 -7.80 -4.51
N VAL A 111 9.10 -7.87 -5.78
CA VAL A 111 8.35 -8.62 -6.79
C VAL A 111 8.60 -10.11 -6.57
N LEU A 112 7.54 -10.86 -6.28
CA LEU A 112 7.62 -12.29 -6.00
C LEU A 112 7.38 -13.15 -7.23
N ASP A 113 6.45 -12.68 -8.11
CA ASP A 113 6.05 -13.40 -9.31
C ASP A 113 5.49 -12.44 -10.35
N VAL A 114 5.70 -12.78 -11.62
CA VAL A 114 5.17 -12.07 -12.80
C VAL A 114 4.76 -13.09 -13.83
N HIS A 115 3.48 -13.12 -14.20
CA HIS A 115 3.01 -13.99 -15.28
C HIS A 115 1.94 -13.34 -16.14
N GLU A 116 1.93 -13.68 -17.42
CA GLU A 116 0.92 -13.22 -18.37
C GLU A 116 -0.43 -13.90 -18.12
N SER A 117 -1.50 -13.16 -18.34
CA SER A 117 -2.84 -13.73 -18.36
C SER A 117 -3.12 -14.40 -19.71
N ARG A 118 -4.13 -15.29 -19.73
CA ARG A 118 -4.57 -15.94 -20.98
C ARG A 118 -5.04 -14.96 -22.06
N GLN A 119 -5.37 -13.73 -21.70
CA GLN A 119 -5.82 -12.68 -22.64
C GLN A 119 -4.65 -12.07 -23.43
N GLY A 120 -3.40 -12.26 -22.98
CA GLY A 120 -2.20 -11.85 -23.70
C GLY A 120 -1.87 -10.35 -23.67
N ASP A 121 -2.81 -9.49 -23.23
CA ASP A 121 -2.65 -8.03 -23.16
C ASP A 121 -2.37 -7.49 -21.76
N ARG A 122 -2.38 -8.36 -20.75
CA ARG A 122 -2.21 -8.06 -19.32
C ARG A 122 -1.58 -9.23 -18.59
N GLY A 123 -1.21 -9.03 -17.34
CA GLY A 123 -0.70 -10.09 -16.49
C GLY A 123 -0.85 -9.78 -15.02
N VAL A 124 -0.45 -10.74 -14.19
CA VAL A 124 -0.51 -10.63 -12.74
C VAL A 124 0.88 -10.44 -12.19
N VAL A 125 1.03 -9.46 -11.31
CA VAL A 125 2.25 -9.20 -10.53
C VAL A 125 1.94 -9.48 -9.07
N SER A 126 2.71 -10.36 -8.45
CA SER A 126 2.66 -10.65 -7.02
C SER A 126 3.78 -9.90 -6.31
N VAL A 127 3.47 -9.14 -5.28
CA VAL A 127 4.46 -8.39 -4.49
C VAL A 127 4.29 -8.64 -3.01
N GLU A 128 5.42 -8.66 -2.27
CA GLU A 128 5.44 -8.53 -0.82
C GLU A 128 5.90 -7.12 -0.48
N THR A 129 5.11 -6.42 0.31
CA THR A 129 5.43 -5.07 0.77
C THR A 129 5.79 -5.10 2.25
N ARG A 130 6.91 -4.45 2.60
CA ARG A 130 7.35 -4.17 3.97
C ARG A 130 7.13 -2.72 4.27
N VAL A 131 6.40 -2.45 5.35
CA VAL A 131 6.19 -1.10 5.86
C VAL A 131 7.12 -0.89 7.04
N ARG A 132 7.94 0.16 6.97
CA ARG A 132 8.90 0.54 8.01
C ARG A 132 8.54 1.90 8.60
N ASN A 133 8.87 2.10 9.86
CA ASN A 133 8.83 3.43 10.45
C ASN A 133 10.15 4.19 10.20
N GLN A 134 10.23 5.44 10.66
CA GLN A 134 11.42 6.32 10.52
C GLN A 134 12.68 5.79 11.22
N ARG A 135 12.54 4.81 12.11
CA ARG A 135 13.66 4.15 12.80
C ARG A 135 14.18 2.92 12.03
N GLY A 136 13.56 2.61 10.86
CA GLY A 136 13.89 1.43 10.05
C GLY A 136 13.24 0.13 10.55
N GLU A 137 12.44 0.18 11.61
CA GLU A 137 11.73 -0.97 12.17
C GLU A 137 10.60 -1.39 11.23
N VAL A 138 10.50 -2.69 10.91
CA VAL A 138 9.39 -3.23 10.14
C VAL A 138 8.16 -3.31 11.05
N VAL A 139 7.15 -2.53 10.75
CA VAL A 139 5.90 -2.49 11.52
C VAL A 139 4.82 -3.40 10.92
N MET A 140 4.89 -3.64 9.60
CA MET A 140 3.93 -4.49 8.90
C MET A 140 4.53 -5.11 7.66
N THR A 141 4.03 -6.30 7.29
CA THR A 141 4.22 -6.89 5.96
C THR A 141 2.88 -7.35 5.41
N PHE A 142 2.75 -7.32 4.10
CA PHE A 142 1.60 -7.91 3.40
C PHE A 142 1.97 -8.33 1.98
N ARG A 143 1.19 -9.25 1.42
CA ARG A 143 1.30 -9.66 0.02
C ARG A 143 0.06 -9.29 -0.74
N ARG A 144 0.21 -9.00 -2.02
CA ARG A 144 -0.92 -8.77 -2.92
C ARG A 144 -0.63 -9.23 -4.34
N LYS A 145 -1.70 -9.51 -5.09
CA LYS A 145 -1.68 -9.76 -6.52
C LYS A 145 -2.41 -8.65 -7.25
N VAL A 146 -1.76 -8.08 -8.24
CA VAL A 146 -2.26 -6.94 -9.00
C VAL A 146 -2.33 -7.31 -10.48
N LEU A 147 -3.47 -7.08 -11.11
CA LEU A 147 -3.63 -7.22 -12.56
C LEU A 147 -3.14 -5.95 -13.24
N VAL A 148 -2.10 -6.05 -14.04
CA VAL A 148 -1.44 -4.91 -14.71
C VAL A 148 -1.52 -5.07 -16.22
N PRO A 149 -1.73 -3.98 -16.98
CA PRO A 149 -1.74 -4.03 -18.44
C PRO A 149 -0.32 -4.23 -18.98
N LYS A 150 -0.21 -4.80 -20.15
CA LYS A 150 0.99 -4.73 -21.01
C LYS A 150 1.00 -3.41 -21.78
N LYS A 151 2.15 -3.03 -22.33
CA LYS A 151 2.28 -1.82 -23.17
C LYS A 151 1.36 -1.82 -24.39
N THR A 152 0.98 -3.01 -24.85
CA THR A 152 0.03 -3.22 -25.97
C THR A 152 -1.44 -3.15 -25.57
N HIS A 153 -1.76 -3.08 -24.26
CA HIS A 153 -3.14 -3.04 -23.79
C HIS A 153 -3.76 -1.68 -24.13
N PRO A 154 -4.95 -1.61 -24.74
CA PRO A 154 -5.68 -0.35 -24.93
C PRO A 154 -6.09 0.18 -23.53
N THR A 155 -5.33 1.12 -23.00
CA THR A 155 -5.61 1.73 -21.69
C THR A 155 -6.80 2.66 -21.79
N LEU A 156 -7.66 2.66 -20.76
CA LEU A 156 -8.74 3.63 -20.58
C LEU A 156 -8.15 5.06 -20.47
N GLY A 157 -7.81 5.68 -21.56
CA GLY A 157 -7.21 7.03 -21.59
C GLY A 157 -6.36 7.33 -22.81
N ASP A 158 -5.90 6.32 -23.55
CA ASP A 158 -5.14 6.55 -24.80
C ASP A 158 -6.07 6.70 -26.03
N GLY A 159 -7.38 6.61 -25.82
CA GLY A 159 -8.41 6.64 -26.87
C GLY A 159 -8.80 8.03 -27.39
N ASN A 160 -8.05 9.08 -27.12
CA ASN A 160 -8.44 10.42 -27.59
C ASN A 160 -7.27 11.30 -28.07
N GLN A 161 -6.31 10.74 -28.80
CA GLN A 161 -5.31 11.52 -29.55
C GLN A 161 -5.45 11.36 -31.07
N GLN A 162 -6.64 10.99 -31.57
CA GLN A 162 -6.98 11.11 -32.99
C GLN A 162 -8.37 11.71 -33.14
N ARG A 163 -8.47 13.03 -32.96
CA ARG A 163 -9.42 13.90 -33.70
C ARG A 163 -8.90 15.33 -33.65
#